data_d6330544e2930378c1555b559af79b97
#
_entry.id   d6330544e2930378c1555b559af79b97
#
_cell.length_a   1.000
_cell.length_b   1.000
_cell.length_c   1.000
_cell.angle_alpha   90.00
_cell.angle_beta   90.00
_cell.angle_gamma   90.00
#
_symmetry.space_group_name_H-M   'P 1'
#
loop_
_entity.id
_entity.type
_entity.pdbx_description
1 polymer ?
#
loop_
_entity_poly.entity_id
_entity_poly.type
_entity_poly.pdbx_seq_one_letter_code
_entity_poly.pdbx_strand_id
1 'polypeptide(L)'
;MLQPKAAPPAALPVITAVPGSSNYYKGGLVCYADEVKENLLGVDAKVIEEQTPVCEEVVRQMVIGANKLFNTDYAVAISGYAGPGGPDGGKAGVIVGTIWIAVGNADHIETRMIEEDNGRDKNLASATNVAMHMLLDFIKGEEKPEETAE
;
A
#
# COMPACT_ATOMS: atom_id res chain seq x y z
N MET A 1 10.20 2.85 26.40
CA MET A 1 10.11 3.68 25.22
C MET A 1 10.18 2.78 23.98
N LEU A 2 9.07 2.61 23.31
CA LEU A 2 9.04 1.86 22.06
C LEU A 2 9.71 2.73 21.00
N GLN A 3 10.89 2.35 20.58
CA GLN A 3 11.49 2.95 19.41
C GLN A 3 10.62 2.58 18.19
N PRO A 4 10.22 3.53 17.36
CA PRO A 4 9.55 3.18 16.11
C PRO A 4 10.51 2.35 15.26
N LYS A 5 10.25 1.05 15.18
CA LYS A 5 11.03 0.14 14.34
C LYS A 5 10.76 0.33 12.84
N ALA A 6 9.85 1.19 12.50
CA ALA A 6 9.56 1.51 11.12
C ALA A 6 9.74 3.01 10.91
N ALA A 7 10.59 3.37 9.98
CA ALA A 7 10.48 4.67 9.36
C ALA A 7 9.02 4.82 8.87
N PRO A 8 8.40 5.98 9.03
CA PRO A 8 7.09 6.20 8.43
C PRO A 8 7.15 5.80 6.96
N PRO A 9 6.10 5.23 6.40
CA PRO A 9 6.10 4.92 4.99
C PRO A 9 6.49 6.19 4.24
N ALA A 10 7.47 6.07 3.37
CA ALA A 10 8.07 7.21 2.67
C ALA A 10 7.04 8.05 1.89
N ALA A 11 5.86 7.48 1.64
CA ALA A 11 4.74 8.16 1.01
C ALA A 11 4.13 9.29 1.87
N LEU A 12 4.11 9.15 3.18
CA LEU A 12 3.53 10.16 4.07
C LEU A 12 4.22 11.51 3.97
N PRO A 13 5.57 11.59 4.12
CA PRO A 13 6.28 12.84 3.93
C PRO A 13 6.14 13.45 2.54
N VAL A 14 6.03 12.64 1.50
CA VAL A 14 5.85 13.12 0.12
C VAL A 14 4.52 13.86 -0.03
N ILE A 15 3.43 13.31 0.49
CA ILE A 15 2.11 13.93 0.43
C ILE A 15 2.07 15.19 1.30
N THR A 16 2.50 15.08 2.54
CA THR A 16 2.40 16.18 3.52
C THR A 16 3.39 17.31 3.28
N ALA A 17 4.42 17.11 2.45
CA ALA A 17 5.34 18.15 2.06
C ALA A 17 4.69 19.25 1.19
N VAL A 18 3.54 18.95 0.57
CA VAL A 18 2.83 19.92 -0.27
C VAL A 18 1.94 20.80 0.61
N PRO A 19 2.14 22.14 0.59
CA PRO A 19 1.24 23.05 1.32
C PRO A 19 -0.21 22.89 0.86
N GLY A 20 -1.13 22.84 1.82
CA GLY A 20 -2.55 22.65 1.53
C GLY A 20 -3.00 21.18 1.42
N SER A 21 -2.09 20.22 1.57
CA SER A 21 -2.45 18.79 1.54
C SER A 21 -3.50 18.40 2.59
N SER A 22 -3.61 19.14 3.69
CA SER A 22 -4.63 18.93 4.72
C SER A 22 -6.06 19.04 4.19
N ASN A 23 -6.27 19.70 3.06
CA ASN A 23 -7.59 19.80 2.44
C ASN A 23 -8.10 18.47 1.87
N TYR A 24 -7.21 17.55 1.53
CA TYR A 24 -7.58 16.28 0.92
C TYR A 24 -6.96 15.04 1.59
N TYR A 25 -5.88 15.19 2.33
CA TYR A 25 -5.19 14.09 2.98
C TYR A 25 -5.64 13.95 4.44
N LYS A 26 -6.26 12.84 4.79
CA LYS A 26 -6.80 12.60 6.12
C LYS A 26 -5.85 11.89 7.07
N GLY A 27 -4.96 11.08 6.56
CA GLY A 27 -4.03 10.36 7.40
C GLY A 27 -3.43 9.12 6.76
N GLY A 28 -2.62 8.42 7.54
CA GLY A 28 -2.01 7.18 7.13
C GLY A 28 -1.72 6.28 8.32
N LEU A 29 -1.55 4.99 8.03
CA LEU A 29 -1.25 3.95 8.99
C LEU A 29 0.02 3.22 8.60
N VAL A 30 0.85 2.93 9.59
CA VAL A 30 1.97 2.00 9.47
C VAL A 30 1.54 0.68 10.09
N CYS A 31 1.03 -0.24 9.26
CA CYS A 31 0.57 -1.56 9.66
C CYS A 31 1.71 -2.57 9.53
N TYR A 32 2.69 -2.46 10.40
CA TYR A 32 3.89 -3.30 10.33
C TYR A 32 3.65 -4.74 10.74
N ALA A 33 2.88 -4.95 11.80
CA ALA A 33 2.49 -6.27 12.27
C ALA A 33 1.22 -6.77 11.57
N ASP A 34 1.15 -8.07 11.31
CA ASP A 34 0.00 -8.67 10.64
C ASP A 34 -1.30 -8.48 11.42
N GLU A 35 -1.25 -8.59 12.73
CA GLU A 35 -2.39 -8.34 13.61
C GLU A 35 -2.95 -6.91 13.50
N VAL A 36 -2.11 -5.93 13.17
CA VAL A 36 -2.56 -4.54 12.93
C VAL A 36 -3.31 -4.44 11.61
N LYS A 37 -2.85 -5.13 10.59
CA LYS A 37 -3.58 -5.23 9.32
C LYS A 37 -4.95 -5.85 9.52
N GLU A 38 -5.02 -6.92 10.31
CA GLU A 38 -6.25 -7.63 10.62
C GLU A 38 -7.22 -6.77 11.46
N ASN A 39 -6.73 -6.19 12.55
CA ASN A 39 -7.57 -5.52 13.54
C ASN A 39 -8.02 -4.11 13.11
N LEU A 40 -7.16 -3.36 12.45
CA LEU A 40 -7.48 -1.98 12.04
C LEU A 40 -8.02 -1.89 10.62
N LEU A 41 -7.50 -2.67 9.70
CA LEU A 41 -7.88 -2.62 8.29
C LEU A 41 -8.82 -3.74 7.87
N GLY A 42 -9.10 -4.69 8.74
CA GLY A 42 -10.02 -5.79 8.46
C GLY A 42 -9.48 -6.81 7.44
N VAL A 43 -8.17 -6.92 7.31
CA VAL A 43 -7.56 -7.94 6.46
C VAL A 43 -7.86 -9.33 7.04
N ASP A 44 -8.25 -10.26 6.19
CA ASP A 44 -8.58 -11.62 6.60
C ASP A 44 -7.31 -12.36 7.04
N ALA A 45 -7.30 -12.80 8.28
CA ALA A 45 -6.18 -13.56 8.86
C ALA A 45 -5.87 -14.85 8.07
N LYS A 46 -6.85 -15.47 7.48
CA LYS A 46 -6.67 -16.68 6.65
C LYS A 46 -5.89 -16.38 5.38
N VAL A 47 -6.10 -15.22 4.76
CA VAL A 47 -5.36 -14.81 3.57
C VAL A 47 -3.88 -14.62 3.91
N ILE A 48 -3.58 -13.97 5.03
CA ILE A 48 -2.22 -13.79 5.51
C ILE A 48 -1.56 -15.14 5.82
N GLU A 49 -2.27 -16.04 6.47
CA GLU A 49 -1.77 -17.37 6.83
C GLU A 49 -1.49 -18.23 5.60
N GLU A 50 -2.38 -18.23 4.62
CA GLU A 50 -2.31 -19.09 3.44
C GLU A 50 -1.42 -18.53 2.34
N GLN A 51 -1.43 -17.22 2.13
CA GLN A 51 -0.77 -16.56 1.00
C GLN A 51 0.41 -15.67 1.40
N THR A 52 0.63 -15.40 2.66
CA THR A 52 1.58 -14.42 3.22
C THR A 52 0.97 -13.00 3.33
N PRO A 53 1.56 -12.13 4.19
CA PRO A 53 1.11 -10.74 4.28
C PRO A 53 1.47 -9.91 3.04
N VAL A 54 2.30 -10.44 2.13
CA VAL A 54 2.72 -9.76 0.89
C VAL A 54 2.10 -10.47 -0.30
N CYS A 55 0.86 -10.13 -0.58
CA CYS A 55 0.14 -10.63 -1.75
C CYS A 55 -0.90 -9.61 -2.22
N GLU A 56 -1.42 -9.83 -3.42
CA GLU A 56 -2.41 -8.93 -4.02
C GLU A 56 -3.65 -8.76 -3.16
N GLU A 57 -4.19 -9.86 -2.65
CA GLU A 57 -5.43 -9.84 -1.87
C GLU A 57 -5.28 -9.03 -0.58
N VAL A 58 -4.14 -9.12 0.09
CA VAL A 58 -3.87 -8.34 1.31
C VAL A 58 -3.90 -6.84 1.02
N VAL A 59 -3.21 -6.37 -0.02
CA VAL A 59 -3.21 -4.92 -0.34
C VAL A 59 -4.56 -4.44 -0.83
N ARG A 60 -5.35 -5.27 -1.51
CA ARG A 60 -6.75 -4.96 -1.85
C ARG A 60 -7.60 -4.74 -0.61
N GLN A 61 -7.52 -5.65 0.33
CA GLN A 61 -8.25 -5.55 1.60
C GLN A 61 -7.78 -4.38 2.45
N MET A 62 -6.48 -4.06 2.40
CA MET A 62 -5.93 -2.87 3.07
C MET A 62 -6.52 -1.58 2.51
N VAL A 63 -6.68 -1.45 1.20
CA VAL A 63 -7.32 -0.28 0.57
C VAL A 63 -8.77 -0.15 1.02
N ILE A 64 -9.52 -1.22 1.00
CA ILE A 64 -10.93 -1.24 1.45
C ILE A 64 -11.02 -0.81 2.91
N GLY A 65 -10.18 -1.40 3.77
CA GLY A 65 -10.15 -1.08 5.20
C GLY A 65 -9.73 0.35 5.48
N ALA A 66 -8.75 0.87 4.76
CA ALA A 66 -8.28 2.24 4.92
C ALA A 66 -9.36 3.26 4.52
N ASN A 67 -10.04 3.06 3.42
CA ASN A 67 -11.15 3.93 3.00
C ASN A 67 -12.27 3.97 4.04
N LYS A 68 -12.57 2.83 4.67
CA LYS A 68 -13.56 2.77 5.76
C LYS A 68 -13.07 3.47 7.02
N LEU A 69 -11.84 3.20 7.44
CA LEU A 69 -11.27 3.75 8.67
C LEU A 69 -11.17 5.27 8.64
N PHE A 70 -10.69 5.81 7.53
CA PHE A 70 -10.50 7.26 7.36
C PHE A 70 -11.70 7.97 6.74
N ASN A 71 -12.70 7.22 6.29
CA ASN A 71 -13.83 7.75 5.53
C ASN A 71 -13.35 8.59 4.33
N THR A 72 -12.54 7.97 3.50
CA THR A 72 -11.93 8.58 2.32
C THR A 72 -12.45 7.96 1.02
N ASP A 73 -12.32 8.71 -0.06
CA ASP A 73 -12.69 8.23 -1.40
C ASP A 73 -11.61 7.38 -2.02
N TYR A 74 -10.34 7.66 -1.72
CA TYR A 74 -9.17 6.96 -2.25
C TYR A 74 -8.26 6.51 -1.12
N ALA A 75 -7.61 5.37 -1.32
CA ALA A 75 -6.54 4.89 -0.45
C ALA A 75 -5.42 4.24 -1.26
N VAL A 76 -4.23 4.26 -0.69
CA VAL A 76 -3.05 3.59 -1.20
C VAL A 76 -2.56 2.63 -0.13
N ALA A 77 -2.29 1.40 -0.51
CA ALA A 77 -1.71 0.39 0.38
C ALA A 77 -0.45 -0.22 -0.22
N ILE A 78 0.53 -0.45 0.62
CA ILE A 78 1.80 -1.07 0.24
C ILE A 78 2.13 -2.16 1.26
N SER A 79 2.47 -3.34 0.78
CA SER A 79 2.96 -4.44 1.61
C SER A 79 4.11 -5.15 0.88
N GLY A 80 5.23 -5.33 1.56
CA GLY A 80 6.40 -5.88 0.90
C GLY A 80 7.52 -6.31 1.84
N TYR A 81 8.48 -7.00 1.27
CA TYR A 81 9.73 -7.39 1.91
C TYR A 81 10.87 -6.52 1.36
N ALA A 82 11.15 -5.42 2.04
CA ALA A 82 12.19 -4.48 1.60
C ALA A 82 13.62 -4.99 1.81
N GLY A 83 13.81 -5.97 2.68
CA GLY A 83 15.11 -6.56 2.99
C GLY A 83 15.89 -5.82 4.09
N PRO A 84 17.12 -6.31 4.39
CA PRO A 84 17.82 -7.44 3.79
C PRO A 84 17.29 -8.81 4.25
N GLY A 85 16.57 -8.91 5.38
CA GLY A 85 15.96 -10.15 5.84
C GLY A 85 14.77 -10.55 4.97
N GLY A 86 14.73 -11.80 4.54
CA GLY A 86 13.61 -12.36 3.81
C GLY A 86 12.46 -12.81 4.71
N PRO A 87 11.38 -13.30 4.11
CA PRO A 87 10.27 -13.86 4.85
C PRO A 87 10.69 -15.11 5.62
N ASP A 88 10.33 -15.19 6.90
CA ASP A 88 10.56 -16.37 7.72
C ASP A 88 9.78 -17.56 7.14
N GLY A 89 10.49 -18.66 6.88
CA GLY A 89 9.92 -19.90 6.42
C GLY A 89 9.74 -20.05 4.91
N GLY A 90 10.18 -19.12 4.10
CA GLY A 90 10.22 -19.27 2.63
C GLY A 90 8.89 -19.64 1.96
N LYS A 91 7.78 -19.21 2.53
CA LYS A 91 6.45 -19.54 2.01
C LYS A 91 6.25 -18.99 0.60
N ALA A 92 5.78 -19.85 -0.31
CA ALA A 92 5.19 -19.51 -1.60
C ALA A 92 6.07 -18.70 -2.56
N GLY A 93 7.40 -18.83 -2.51
CA GLY A 93 8.30 -18.18 -3.46
C GLY A 93 8.37 -16.66 -3.35
N VAL A 94 7.91 -16.08 -2.23
CA VAL A 94 8.04 -14.65 -1.98
C VAL A 94 9.47 -14.34 -1.59
N ILE A 95 10.11 -13.46 -2.32
CA ILE A 95 11.51 -13.07 -2.17
C ILE A 95 11.65 -11.63 -1.68
N VAL A 96 12.83 -11.30 -1.14
CA VAL A 96 13.17 -9.89 -0.84
C VAL A 96 13.06 -9.05 -2.11
N GLY A 97 12.50 -7.87 -2.00
CA GLY A 97 12.21 -6.99 -3.12
C GLY A 97 10.81 -7.18 -3.72
N THR A 98 10.07 -8.19 -3.27
CA THR A 98 8.66 -8.33 -3.64
C THR A 98 7.81 -7.34 -2.84
N ILE A 99 7.15 -6.44 -3.56
CA ILE A 99 6.29 -5.41 -2.98
C ILE A 99 5.00 -5.35 -3.79
N TRP A 100 3.87 -5.48 -3.10
CA TRP A 100 2.56 -5.26 -3.68
C TRP A 100 2.04 -3.88 -3.33
N ILE A 101 1.43 -3.22 -4.30
CA ILE A 101 0.83 -1.91 -4.17
C ILE A 101 -0.60 -1.97 -4.68
N ALA A 102 -1.52 -1.37 -3.93
CA ALA A 102 -2.90 -1.19 -4.36
C ALA A 102 -3.31 0.27 -4.21
N VAL A 103 -4.09 0.74 -5.15
CA VAL A 103 -4.69 2.07 -5.16
C VAL A 103 -6.15 1.93 -5.55
N GLY A 104 -7.04 2.57 -4.84
CA GLY A 104 -8.43 2.45 -5.25
C GLY A 104 -9.44 3.18 -4.37
N ASN A 105 -10.68 3.05 -4.82
CA ASN A 105 -11.88 3.51 -4.15
C ASN A 105 -12.79 2.30 -3.82
N ALA A 106 -14.02 2.57 -3.40
CA ALA A 106 -14.98 1.51 -3.06
C ALA A 106 -15.39 0.64 -4.26
N ASP A 107 -15.28 1.16 -5.48
CA ASP A 107 -15.79 0.52 -6.69
C ASP A 107 -14.71 -0.14 -7.52
N HIS A 108 -13.48 0.38 -7.48
CA HIS A 108 -12.38 -0.09 -8.29
C HIS A 108 -11.05 -0.02 -7.57
N ILE A 109 -10.24 -1.06 -7.71
CA ILE A 109 -8.89 -1.15 -7.11
C ILE A 109 -7.92 -1.62 -8.20
N GLU A 110 -6.84 -0.89 -8.36
CA GLU A 110 -5.72 -1.27 -9.21
C GLU A 110 -4.56 -1.76 -8.36
N THR A 111 -3.88 -2.79 -8.82
CA THR A 111 -2.75 -3.38 -8.12
C THR A 111 -1.53 -3.48 -9.02
N ARG A 112 -0.37 -3.46 -8.40
CA ARG A 112 0.91 -3.72 -9.07
C ARG A 112 1.86 -4.44 -8.15
N MET A 113 2.62 -5.39 -8.69
CA MET A 113 3.71 -6.02 -8.01
C MET A 113 5.05 -5.49 -8.52
N ILE A 114 5.94 -5.18 -7.60
CA ILE A 114 7.36 -4.93 -7.89
C ILE A 114 8.13 -6.16 -7.39
N GLU A 115 9.04 -6.66 -8.20
CA GLU A 115 9.88 -7.81 -7.87
C GLU A 115 11.31 -7.49 -8.28
N GLU A 116 11.94 -6.61 -7.51
CA GLU A 116 13.27 -6.11 -7.78
C GLU A 116 13.97 -5.76 -6.47
N ASP A 117 15.16 -6.31 -6.25
CA ASP A 117 15.93 -6.05 -5.05
C ASP A 117 17.18 -5.20 -5.37
N ASN A 118 17.12 -3.93 -5.01
CA ASN A 118 18.22 -2.98 -5.14
C ASN A 118 18.70 -2.44 -3.78
N GLY A 119 18.41 -3.18 -2.71
CA GLY A 119 18.65 -2.79 -1.33
C GLY A 119 17.44 -2.08 -0.70
N ARG A 120 17.35 -2.16 0.63
CA ARG A 120 16.19 -1.70 1.39
C ARG A 120 15.78 -0.25 1.06
N ASP A 121 16.74 0.67 1.07
CA ASP A 121 16.43 2.09 0.84
C ASP A 121 15.87 2.34 -0.57
N LYS A 122 16.47 1.72 -1.58
CA LYS A 122 16.00 1.84 -2.96
C LYS A 122 14.68 1.11 -3.18
N ASN A 123 14.48 -0.03 -2.55
CA ASN A 123 13.22 -0.77 -2.63
C ASN A 123 12.07 0.06 -2.07
N LEU A 124 12.27 0.69 -0.92
CA LEU A 124 11.27 1.58 -0.30
C LEU A 124 11.00 2.83 -1.15
N ALA A 125 12.03 3.46 -1.68
CA ALA A 125 11.90 4.63 -2.53
C ALA A 125 11.16 4.31 -3.84
N SER A 126 11.48 3.18 -4.45
CA SER A 126 10.81 2.69 -5.67
C SER A 126 9.33 2.43 -5.41
N ALA A 127 9.01 1.74 -4.33
CA ALA A 127 7.62 1.45 -3.95
C ALA A 127 6.81 2.73 -3.76
N THR A 128 7.38 3.72 -3.06
CA THR A 128 6.74 5.02 -2.88
C THR A 128 6.49 5.73 -4.20
N ASN A 129 7.50 5.78 -5.06
CA ASN A 129 7.39 6.44 -6.36
C ASN A 129 6.31 5.78 -7.24
N VAL A 130 6.31 4.45 -7.33
CA VAL A 130 5.30 3.72 -8.09
C VAL A 130 3.90 3.95 -7.50
N ALA A 131 3.75 3.90 -6.18
CA ALA A 131 2.47 4.12 -5.52
C ALA A 131 1.91 5.53 -5.81
N MET A 132 2.75 6.56 -5.77
CA MET A 132 2.32 7.93 -6.07
C MET A 132 1.92 8.11 -7.52
N HIS A 133 2.64 7.52 -8.46
CA HIS A 133 2.27 7.53 -9.87
C HIS A 133 0.97 6.78 -10.13
N MET A 134 0.78 5.62 -9.49
CA MET A 134 -0.48 4.87 -9.58
C MET A 134 -1.67 5.68 -9.06
N LEU A 135 -1.49 6.36 -7.93
CA LEU A 135 -2.55 7.21 -7.36
C LEU A 135 -2.90 8.36 -8.30
N LEU A 136 -1.91 9.03 -8.84
CA LEU A 136 -2.11 10.14 -9.78
C LEU A 136 -2.86 9.67 -11.04
N ASP A 137 -2.43 8.58 -11.63
CA ASP A 137 -3.06 8.00 -12.83
C ASP A 137 -4.48 7.53 -12.54
N PHE A 138 -4.71 6.95 -11.37
CA PHE A 138 -6.03 6.51 -10.93
C PHE A 138 -7.00 7.70 -10.82
N ILE A 139 -6.60 8.76 -10.16
CA ILE A 139 -7.43 9.98 -9.99
C ILE A 139 -7.69 10.62 -11.35
N LYS A 140 -6.69 10.74 -12.22
CA LYS A 140 -6.87 11.26 -13.57
C LYS A 140 -7.81 10.41 -14.42
N GLY A 141 -7.78 9.10 -14.25
CA GLY A 141 -8.69 8.19 -14.93
C GLY A 141 -10.14 8.39 -14.51
N GLU A 142 -10.39 8.65 -13.23
CA GLU A 142 -11.72 8.93 -12.69
C GLU A 142 -12.28 10.30 -13.14
N GLU A 143 -11.40 11.28 -13.34
CA GLU A 143 -11.78 12.64 -13.77
C GLU A 143 -12.03 12.76 -15.27
N LYS A 144 -11.62 11.79 -16.07
CA LYS A 144 -11.95 11.78 -17.50
C LYS A 144 -13.44 11.55 -17.66
N PRO A 145 -14.16 12.45 -18.37
CA PRO A 145 -15.53 12.15 -18.77
C PRO A 145 -15.51 10.85 -19.55
N GLU A 146 -16.46 9.98 -19.27
CA GLU A 146 -16.68 8.82 -20.13
C GLU A 146 -16.75 9.32 -21.56
N GLU A 147 -15.77 8.92 -22.38
CA GLU A 147 -15.93 9.04 -23.82
C GLU A 147 -17.14 8.16 -24.16
N THR A 148 -18.28 8.81 -24.30
CA THR A 148 -19.43 8.16 -24.89
C THR A 148 -18.99 7.69 -26.25
N ALA A 149 -18.73 6.42 -26.40
CA ALA A 149 -18.48 5.79 -27.66
C ALA A 149 -19.75 5.99 -28.50
N GLU A 150 -19.68 6.87 -29.48
CA GLU A 150 -20.67 6.92 -30.54
C GLU A 150 -20.52 5.70 -31.45
#